data_5f33d32edea5f4f19d7309d82800a868
#
_entry.id   5f33d32edea5f4f19d7309d82800a868
#
_cell.length_a   1.000
_cell.length_b   1.000
_cell.length_c   1.000
_cell.angle_alpha   90.00
_cell.angle_beta   90.00
_cell.angle_gamma   90.00
#
_symmetry.space_group_name_H-M   'P 1'
#
loop_
_entity.id
_entity.type
_entity.pdbx_description
1 polymer ?
#
loop_
_entity_poly.entity_id
_entity_poly.type
_entity_poly.pdbx_seq_one_letter_code
_entity_poly.pdbx_strand_id
1 'polypeptide(L)'
;MISNEESIPVSNDTAESLAIRFNRAKRIKDLWTPKFEECYDYAFPQRESFYAQEQGQSKTDKIFDETAVVGLQEFASRLQSGLVPNYARWAELVAGSEIPPDQRSDVDMALEEVTNYVFEIIQNSNFAQESHESFLDLGIGTACLQITEGDALNPVIFTSIPLTQLYVDVGPDDRIDAVFRERTLRASKIKIAYPKGSLPASIATDLSLGKDEAIKLVDCTYRVYESPEETYFRVVFDPLKKEIFYQEKYTGVGSNPFVPFRWSKASGEVYGRGPLMNAMPAVKTCNLVVQLILENAQMAISGLYTIEDDGVINVDTIQLVPGTLIPISPGSQGLRNVTAAGNFDVSQMILTDMRMNIKKALYNDMLGNPDRTPMSATEVQQRMADLSRQIGAAFGRLQAEMVNPVLRRVIYILKNQGRINIPTVNGREIKVRSSSPLAQAQQQQDIVAFDRFIELVSARFGPQLVNLLIKTEDAAKYLSDKFGVPERLLRSDQERAQLMNKLTEQTGAQVGSPQAAPNTGA
;
A
#
# COMPACT_ATOMS: atom_id res chain seq x y z
N MET A 1 0.98 19.49 45.63
CA MET A 1 0.96 18.05 45.23
C MET A 1 1.97 17.92 44.12
N ILE A 2 3.08 17.28 44.41
CA ILE A 2 4.26 17.19 43.59
C ILE A 2 3.94 16.18 42.48
N SER A 3 3.95 16.64 41.25
CA SER A 3 3.89 15.78 40.08
C SER A 3 5.16 14.92 40.05
N ASN A 4 5.01 13.62 40.24
CA ASN A 4 6.06 12.67 39.93
C ASN A 4 6.36 12.80 38.42
N GLU A 5 7.43 13.49 38.08
CA GLU A 5 8.12 13.29 36.83
C GLU A 5 8.64 11.84 36.86
N GLU A 6 7.85 10.91 36.34
CA GLU A 6 8.35 9.58 36.00
C GLU A 6 9.52 9.78 35.04
N SER A 7 10.72 9.56 35.54
CA SER A 7 11.93 9.55 34.75
C SER A 7 11.72 8.57 33.60
N ILE A 8 11.64 9.09 32.37
CA ILE A 8 11.55 8.29 31.13
C ILE A 8 12.70 7.27 31.22
N PRO A 9 12.38 5.95 31.20
CA PRO A 9 13.44 4.97 31.29
C PRO A 9 14.34 5.11 30.07
N VAL A 10 15.60 5.46 30.35
CA VAL A 10 16.64 5.62 29.34
C VAL A 10 16.80 4.28 28.63
N SER A 11 16.80 4.29 27.29
CA SER A 11 17.17 3.11 26.50
C SER A 11 18.56 2.67 26.94
N ASN A 12 18.76 1.37 27.14
CA ASN A 12 20.09 0.83 27.42
C ASN A 12 21.03 0.97 26.22
N ASP A 13 20.48 1.31 25.02
CA ASP A 13 21.25 1.54 23.82
C ASP A 13 21.84 2.95 23.79
N THR A 14 23.13 3.01 23.68
CA THR A 14 23.87 4.26 23.45
C THR A 14 23.75 4.67 21.98
N ALA A 15 23.95 5.96 21.68
CA ALA A 15 23.99 6.44 20.28
C ALA A 15 25.03 5.67 19.44
N GLU A 16 26.05 5.13 20.09
CA GLU A 16 27.08 4.33 19.43
C GLU A 16 26.57 2.95 18.98
N SER A 17 25.85 2.23 19.84
CA SER A 17 25.24 0.93 19.49
C SER A 17 24.21 1.08 18.39
N LEU A 18 23.40 2.15 18.44
CA LEU A 18 22.44 2.48 17.40
C LEU A 18 23.09 2.83 16.06
N ALA A 19 24.21 3.57 16.09
CA ALA A 19 24.99 3.87 14.89
C ALA A 19 25.58 2.61 14.25
N ILE A 20 26.06 1.65 15.06
CA ILE A 20 26.55 0.34 14.57
C ILE A 20 25.41 -0.44 13.91
N ARG A 21 24.23 -0.49 14.54
CA ARG A 21 23.04 -1.17 14.00
C ARG A 21 22.56 -0.51 12.71
N PHE A 22 22.52 0.81 12.67
CA PHE A 22 22.20 1.58 11.46
C PHE A 22 23.17 1.29 10.31
N ASN A 23 24.49 1.28 10.57
CA ASN A 23 25.50 0.98 9.57
C ASN A 23 25.37 -0.46 9.03
N ARG A 24 24.95 -1.41 9.85
CA ARG A 24 24.60 -2.78 9.40
C ARG A 24 23.43 -2.75 8.44
N ALA A 25 22.33 -2.09 8.79
CA ALA A 25 21.15 -1.94 7.94
C ALA A 25 21.50 -1.22 6.62
N LYS A 26 22.39 -0.21 6.67
CA LYS A 26 22.89 0.50 5.51
C LYS A 26 23.65 -0.42 4.55
N ARG A 27 24.55 -1.25 5.05
CA ARG A 27 25.29 -2.23 4.22
C ARG A 27 24.35 -3.21 3.52
N ILE A 28 23.28 -3.66 4.18
CA ILE A 28 22.28 -4.52 3.56
C ILE A 28 21.56 -3.77 2.44
N LYS A 29 21.17 -2.51 2.67
CA LYS A 29 20.52 -1.69 1.66
C LYS A 29 21.42 -1.41 0.46
N ASP A 30 22.71 -1.19 0.67
CA ASP A 30 23.68 -0.91 -0.39
C ASP A 30 23.72 -2.03 -1.45
N LEU A 31 23.43 -3.29 -1.05
CA LEU A 31 23.28 -4.41 -1.99
C LEU A 31 22.03 -4.30 -2.87
N TRP A 32 21.01 -3.61 -2.39
CA TRP A 32 19.74 -3.42 -3.10
C TRP A 32 19.68 -2.10 -3.88
N THR A 33 20.46 -1.11 -3.48
CA THR A 33 20.46 0.24 -4.05
C THR A 33 20.55 0.26 -5.58
N PRO A 34 21.43 -0.52 -6.25
CA PRO A 34 21.48 -0.51 -7.71
C PRO A 34 20.16 -0.95 -8.37
N LYS A 35 19.44 -1.90 -7.75
CA LYS A 35 18.14 -2.37 -8.26
C LYS A 35 17.03 -1.34 -8.03
N PHE A 36 17.06 -0.66 -6.87
CA PHE A 36 16.12 0.41 -6.57
C PHE A 36 16.30 1.60 -7.49
N GLU A 37 17.56 2.03 -7.71
CA GLU A 37 17.91 3.12 -8.60
C GLU A 37 17.45 2.83 -10.03
N GLU A 38 17.71 1.62 -10.51
CA GLU A 38 17.26 1.20 -11.82
C GLU A 38 15.74 1.27 -11.96
N CYS A 39 14.98 0.84 -10.94
CA CYS A 39 13.52 0.96 -10.93
C CYS A 39 13.06 2.42 -10.93
N TYR A 40 13.74 3.30 -10.19
CA TYR A 40 13.43 4.72 -10.19
C TYR A 40 13.72 5.37 -11.53
N ASP A 41 14.89 5.09 -12.12
CA ASP A 41 15.30 5.67 -13.41
C ASP A 41 14.31 5.36 -14.54
N TYR A 42 13.77 4.13 -14.59
CA TYR A 42 12.90 3.70 -15.70
C TYR A 42 11.39 3.85 -15.44
N ALA A 43 10.95 3.86 -14.19
CA ALA A 43 9.52 3.85 -13.89
C ALA A 43 9.07 4.96 -12.95
N PHE A 44 9.97 5.57 -12.19
CA PHE A 44 9.62 6.63 -11.24
C PHE A 44 10.64 7.76 -11.21
N PRO A 45 10.89 8.43 -12.36
CA PRO A 45 11.94 9.44 -12.50
C PRO A 45 11.71 10.69 -11.63
N GLN A 46 10.49 10.92 -11.16
CA GLN A 46 10.14 12.07 -10.30
C GLN A 46 10.62 11.90 -8.86
N ARG A 47 10.91 10.65 -8.42
CA ARG A 47 11.37 10.38 -7.06
C ARG A 47 12.81 10.83 -6.86
N GLU A 48 13.15 11.22 -5.62
CA GLU A 48 14.51 11.54 -5.21
C GLU A 48 15.46 10.36 -5.51
N SER A 49 16.59 10.66 -6.13
CA SER A 49 17.59 9.64 -6.47
C SER A 49 18.36 9.17 -5.23
N PHE A 50 18.94 7.96 -5.30
CA PHE A 50 19.87 7.44 -4.28
C PHE A 50 21.22 8.15 -4.30
N TYR A 51 21.55 8.78 -5.43
CA TYR A 51 22.75 9.61 -5.58
C TYR A 51 22.37 11.08 -5.44
N ALA A 52 23.27 11.89 -4.90
CA ALA A 52 23.04 13.31 -4.73
C ALA A 52 22.70 13.98 -6.07
N GLN A 53 21.48 14.47 -6.20
CA GLN A 53 21.02 15.23 -7.35
C GLN A 53 20.28 16.48 -6.83
N GLU A 54 20.32 17.56 -7.61
CA GLU A 54 19.58 18.76 -7.30
C GLU A 54 18.08 18.55 -7.56
N GLN A 55 17.24 19.15 -6.75
CA GLN A 55 15.81 19.12 -6.94
C GLN A 55 15.42 19.78 -8.27
N GLY A 56 14.49 19.17 -9.01
CA GLY A 56 13.99 19.70 -10.27
C GLY A 56 14.82 19.32 -11.50
N GLN A 57 15.88 18.48 -11.38
CA GLN A 57 16.56 17.94 -12.55
C GLN A 57 15.66 16.98 -13.32
N SER A 58 15.68 17.10 -14.66
CA SER A 58 15.00 16.15 -15.53
C SER A 58 15.75 14.82 -15.51
N LYS A 59 15.06 13.74 -15.19
CA LYS A 59 15.59 12.37 -15.22
C LYS A 59 14.97 11.56 -16.35
N THR A 60 14.25 12.22 -17.26
CA THR A 60 13.50 11.56 -18.33
C THR A 60 14.35 11.26 -19.57
N ASP A 61 15.59 11.73 -19.61
CA ASP A 61 16.47 11.60 -20.79
C ASP A 61 16.78 10.16 -21.17
N LYS A 62 16.65 9.23 -20.23
CA LYS A 62 16.84 7.78 -20.46
C LYS A 62 15.54 7.05 -20.81
N ILE A 63 14.39 7.72 -20.74
CA ILE A 63 13.07 7.09 -20.91
C ILE A 63 12.59 7.33 -22.33
N PHE A 64 12.60 6.29 -23.14
CA PHE A 64 12.05 6.28 -24.50
C PHE A 64 10.69 5.62 -24.57
N ASP A 65 10.33 4.79 -23.57
CA ASP A 65 9.02 4.14 -23.44
C ASP A 65 8.40 4.40 -22.07
N GLU A 66 7.21 5.03 -22.07
CA GLU A 66 6.51 5.45 -20.85
C GLU A 66 5.65 4.35 -20.21
N THR A 67 5.59 3.15 -20.80
CA THR A 67 4.71 2.05 -20.35
C THR A 67 4.93 1.69 -18.87
N ALA A 68 6.18 1.71 -18.40
CA ALA A 68 6.51 1.40 -17.01
C ALA A 68 6.10 2.54 -16.05
N VAL A 69 6.27 3.80 -16.48
CA VAL A 69 5.90 4.98 -15.67
C VAL A 69 4.39 5.02 -15.44
N VAL A 70 3.62 4.94 -16.52
CA VAL A 70 2.16 4.91 -16.45
C VAL A 70 1.69 3.66 -15.71
N GLY A 71 2.30 2.51 -16.01
CA GLY A 71 1.96 1.24 -15.39
C GLY A 71 2.14 1.23 -13.87
N LEU A 72 3.17 1.86 -13.34
CA LEU A 72 3.39 1.96 -11.90
C LEU A 72 2.35 2.86 -11.21
N GLN A 73 1.98 3.98 -11.83
CA GLN A 73 0.93 4.87 -11.31
C GLN A 73 -0.45 4.18 -11.31
N GLU A 74 -0.77 3.46 -12.38
CA GLU A 74 -2.00 2.66 -12.45
C GLU A 74 -2.01 1.56 -11.39
N PHE A 75 -0.88 0.86 -11.17
CA PHE A 75 -0.74 -0.13 -10.12
C PHE A 75 -1.05 0.45 -8.74
N ALA A 76 -0.43 1.59 -8.39
CA ALA A 76 -0.66 2.25 -7.10
C ALA A 76 -2.13 2.68 -6.93
N SER A 77 -2.74 3.28 -7.96
CA SER A 77 -4.13 3.73 -7.93
C SER A 77 -5.12 2.56 -7.78
N ARG A 78 -4.88 1.46 -8.47
CA ARG A 78 -5.70 0.25 -8.38
C ARG A 78 -5.57 -0.44 -7.03
N LEU A 79 -4.34 -0.53 -6.52
CA LEU A 79 -4.10 -1.10 -5.19
C LEU A 79 -4.78 -0.26 -4.12
N GLN A 80 -4.72 1.07 -4.21
CA GLN A 80 -5.42 1.96 -3.30
C GLN A 80 -6.92 1.76 -3.34
N SER A 81 -7.52 1.74 -4.53
CA SER A 81 -8.96 1.55 -4.68
C SER A 81 -9.43 0.15 -4.23
N GLY A 82 -8.59 -0.86 -4.35
CA GLY A 82 -8.92 -2.24 -3.96
C GLY A 82 -8.67 -2.55 -2.49
N LEU A 83 -7.62 -1.97 -1.88
CA LEU A 83 -7.19 -2.31 -0.52
C LEU A 83 -7.65 -1.30 0.52
N VAL A 84 -7.49 0.01 0.23
CA VAL A 84 -7.76 1.11 1.17
C VAL A 84 -8.49 2.27 0.48
N PRO A 85 -9.71 2.03 -0.06
CA PRO A 85 -10.49 3.06 -0.75
C PRO A 85 -10.80 4.22 0.18
N ASN A 86 -10.67 5.46 -0.35
CA ASN A 86 -10.86 6.68 0.43
C ASN A 86 -12.30 6.92 0.90
N TYR A 87 -13.26 6.40 0.14
CA TYR A 87 -14.69 6.68 0.31
C TYR A 87 -15.45 5.58 1.07
N ALA A 88 -14.78 4.49 1.44
CA ALA A 88 -15.39 3.37 2.12
C ALA A 88 -14.56 2.89 3.32
N ARG A 89 -15.20 2.22 4.26
CA ARG A 89 -14.49 1.47 5.30
C ARG A 89 -13.86 0.24 4.67
N TRP A 90 -12.58 0.02 4.93
CA TRP A 90 -11.82 -1.09 4.39
C TRP A 90 -11.42 -2.12 5.46
N ALA A 91 -11.78 -1.85 6.72
CA ALA A 91 -11.63 -2.78 7.82
C ALA A 91 -12.62 -2.45 8.94
N GLU A 92 -12.83 -3.40 9.82
CA GLU A 92 -13.75 -3.34 10.96
C GLU A 92 -13.06 -3.90 12.20
N LEU A 93 -13.41 -3.34 13.35
CA LEU A 93 -13.06 -3.90 14.64
C LEU A 93 -14.19 -4.83 15.06
N VAL A 94 -13.84 -6.07 15.36
CA VAL A 94 -14.81 -7.08 15.80
C VAL A 94 -14.35 -7.76 17.08
N ALA A 95 -15.30 -8.25 17.87
CA ALA A 95 -15.02 -9.01 19.07
C ALA A 95 -14.21 -10.28 18.75
N GLY A 96 -13.22 -10.56 19.57
CA GLY A 96 -12.44 -11.78 19.46
C GLY A 96 -13.25 -13.04 19.76
N SER A 97 -12.72 -14.20 19.36
CA SER A 97 -13.35 -15.51 19.64
C SER A 97 -13.38 -15.90 21.12
N GLU A 98 -12.64 -15.16 21.94
CA GLU A 98 -12.53 -15.39 23.39
C GLU A 98 -13.68 -14.75 24.18
N ILE A 99 -14.46 -13.85 23.54
CA ILE A 99 -15.62 -13.21 24.16
C ILE A 99 -16.83 -14.15 24.11
N PRO A 100 -17.53 -14.34 25.22
CA PRO A 100 -18.74 -15.15 25.29
C PRO A 100 -19.78 -14.69 24.26
N PRO A 101 -20.53 -15.61 23.62
CA PRO A 101 -21.50 -15.27 22.57
C PRO A 101 -22.60 -14.29 23.01
N ASP A 102 -22.99 -14.35 24.29
CA ASP A 102 -24.03 -13.49 24.90
C ASP A 102 -23.62 -12.02 25.04
N GLN A 103 -22.33 -11.75 25.16
CA GLN A 103 -21.77 -10.39 25.29
C GLN A 103 -21.21 -9.85 23.95
N ARG A 104 -21.07 -10.72 22.96
CA ARG A 104 -20.40 -10.38 21.70
C ARG A 104 -21.15 -9.29 20.93
N SER A 105 -22.48 -9.35 20.87
CA SER A 105 -23.28 -8.36 20.14
C SER A 105 -23.14 -6.94 20.69
N ASP A 106 -23.11 -6.80 22.02
CA ASP A 106 -22.98 -5.49 22.67
C ASP A 106 -21.56 -4.91 22.46
N VAL A 107 -20.55 -5.79 22.50
CA VAL A 107 -19.16 -5.42 22.23
C VAL A 107 -18.97 -5.03 20.76
N ASP A 108 -19.53 -5.80 19.81
CA ASP A 108 -19.45 -5.52 18.38
C ASP A 108 -20.13 -4.18 18.03
N MET A 109 -21.27 -3.86 18.67
CA MET A 109 -21.92 -2.55 18.52
C MET A 109 -21.01 -1.39 18.98
N ALA A 110 -20.40 -1.53 20.15
CA ALA A 110 -19.47 -0.51 20.65
C ALA A 110 -18.22 -0.38 19.76
N LEU A 111 -17.70 -1.49 19.24
CA LEU A 111 -16.57 -1.49 18.31
C LEU A 111 -16.94 -0.92 16.94
N GLU A 112 -18.18 -1.05 16.48
CA GLU A 112 -18.66 -0.41 15.26
C GLU A 112 -18.64 1.12 15.38
N GLU A 113 -19.06 1.69 16.52
CA GLU A 113 -18.98 3.13 16.76
C GLU A 113 -17.54 3.64 16.75
N VAL A 114 -16.65 2.92 17.43
CA VAL A 114 -15.22 3.24 17.42
C VAL A 114 -14.66 3.15 16.00
N THR A 115 -15.01 2.11 15.24
CA THR A 115 -14.59 1.94 13.84
C THR A 115 -15.04 3.12 12.99
N ASN A 116 -16.31 3.53 13.10
CA ASN A 116 -16.84 4.68 12.36
C ASN A 116 -16.04 5.95 12.64
N TYR A 117 -15.76 6.23 13.91
CA TYR A 117 -14.99 7.41 14.33
C TYR A 117 -13.52 7.35 13.81
N VAL A 118 -12.87 6.19 13.91
CA VAL A 118 -11.52 5.98 13.39
C VAL A 118 -11.46 6.25 11.88
N PHE A 119 -12.44 5.73 11.12
CA PHE A 119 -12.49 5.94 9.68
C PHE A 119 -12.83 7.37 9.29
N GLU A 120 -13.67 8.07 10.05
CA GLU A 120 -13.92 9.50 9.86
C GLU A 120 -12.61 10.31 9.97
N ILE A 121 -11.78 10.01 10.97
CA ILE A 121 -10.47 10.66 11.14
C ILE A 121 -9.50 10.30 10.01
N ILE A 122 -9.43 9.02 9.60
CA ILE A 122 -8.56 8.59 8.50
C ILE A 122 -8.97 9.27 7.20
N GLN A 123 -10.27 9.34 6.88
CA GLN A 123 -10.80 9.94 5.65
C GLN A 123 -10.58 11.46 5.60
N ASN A 124 -10.64 12.13 6.74
CA ASN A 124 -10.38 13.56 6.84
C ASN A 124 -8.89 13.92 6.93
N SER A 125 -8.00 12.93 7.06
CA SER A 125 -6.56 13.11 7.12
C SER A 125 -5.89 13.11 5.74
N ASN A 126 -4.57 13.22 5.72
CA ASN A 126 -3.75 13.09 4.52
C ASN A 126 -3.44 11.63 4.13
N PHE A 127 -4.15 10.64 4.70
CA PHE A 127 -3.89 9.22 4.46
C PHE A 127 -3.94 8.83 2.99
N ALA A 128 -4.89 9.39 2.25
CA ALA A 128 -5.07 9.06 0.84
C ALA A 128 -3.87 9.39 -0.02
N GLN A 129 -3.30 10.58 0.16
CA GLN A 129 -2.14 11.02 -0.59
C GLN A 129 -0.90 10.20 -0.20
N GLU A 130 -0.66 10.05 1.10
CA GLU A 130 0.53 9.36 1.60
C GLU A 130 0.49 7.84 1.35
N SER A 131 -0.69 7.23 1.36
CA SER A 131 -0.83 5.82 1.00
C SER A 131 -0.57 5.57 -0.49
N HIS A 132 -1.05 6.47 -1.38
CA HIS A 132 -0.76 6.40 -2.81
C HIS A 132 0.74 6.50 -3.08
N GLU A 133 1.42 7.48 -2.48
CA GLU A 133 2.87 7.64 -2.59
C GLU A 133 3.64 6.40 -2.10
N SER A 134 3.18 5.78 -1.00
CA SER A 134 3.81 4.56 -0.50
C SER A 134 3.56 3.35 -1.40
N PHE A 135 2.42 3.29 -2.12
CA PHE A 135 2.15 2.21 -3.06
C PHE A 135 3.01 2.29 -4.33
N LEU A 136 3.46 3.47 -4.72
CA LEU A 136 4.46 3.61 -5.79
C LEU A 136 5.78 2.93 -5.39
N ASP A 137 6.27 3.15 -4.17
CA ASP A 137 7.45 2.45 -3.65
C ASP A 137 7.20 0.95 -3.45
N LEU A 138 5.97 0.56 -3.07
CA LEU A 138 5.59 -0.85 -2.96
C LEU A 138 5.63 -1.59 -4.31
N GLY A 139 5.33 -0.91 -5.40
CA GLY A 139 5.49 -1.46 -6.75
C GLY A 139 6.93 -1.89 -7.04
N ILE A 140 7.91 -1.25 -6.40
CA ILE A 140 9.31 -1.66 -6.41
C ILE A 140 9.56 -2.83 -5.45
N GLY A 141 8.92 -2.80 -4.23
CA GLY A 141 8.97 -3.97 -3.34
C GLY A 141 8.76 -3.69 -1.88
N THR A 142 9.21 -2.56 -1.36
CA THR A 142 9.11 -2.20 0.06
C THR A 142 8.67 -0.77 0.19
N ALA A 143 7.73 -0.53 1.08
CA ALA A 143 7.25 0.81 1.43
C ALA A 143 7.18 0.97 2.95
N CYS A 144 7.09 2.20 3.42
CA CYS A 144 6.93 2.50 4.83
C CYS A 144 6.09 3.75 5.01
N LEU A 145 5.10 3.66 5.88
CA LEU A 145 4.33 4.80 6.39
C LEU A 145 4.80 5.13 7.81
N GLN A 146 5.04 6.41 8.09
CA GLN A 146 5.21 6.92 9.44
C GLN A 146 3.89 7.55 9.87
N ILE A 147 3.40 7.17 11.06
CA ILE A 147 2.12 7.63 11.61
C ILE A 147 2.41 8.30 12.94
N THR A 148 2.22 9.61 13.00
CA THR A 148 2.51 10.44 14.15
C THR A 148 1.27 11.15 14.68
N GLU A 149 1.34 11.55 15.94
CA GLU A 149 0.33 12.42 16.54
C GLU A 149 0.35 13.78 15.86
N GLY A 150 -0.83 14.31 15.58
CA GLY A 150 -1.03 15.63 15.02
C GLY A 150 -1.73 16.58 15.98
N ASP A 151 -2.38 17.59 15.42
CA ASP A 151 -3.07 18.65 16.15
C ASP A 151 -4.51 18.26 16.54
N ALA A 152 -5.18 19.17 17.26
CA ALA A 152 -6.58 18.97 17.66
C ALA A 152 -7.54 18.80 16.47
N LEU A 153 -7.27 19.45 15.33
CA LEU A 153 -8.07 19.34 14.09
C LEU A 153 -7.70 18.10 13.28
N ASN A 154 -6.40 17.80 13.18
CA ASN A 154 -5.87 16.63 12.47
C ASN A 154 -5.12 15.77 13.48
N PRO A 155 -5.80 14.88 14.21
CA PRO A 155 -5.21 14.14 15.32
C PRO A 155 -4.16 13.11 14.89
N VAL A 156 -4.14 12.72 13.63
CA VAL A 156 -3.22 11.74 13.06
C VAL A 156 -2.63 12.29 11.75
N ILE A 157 -1.31 12.24 11.65
CA ILE A 157 -0.57 12.65 10.46
C ILE A 157 0.15 11.44 9.89
N PHE A 158 -0.03 11.20 8.60
CA PHE A 158 0.66 10.17 7.84
C PHE A 158 1.81 10.78 7.05
N THR A 159 2.89 10.04 6.86
CA THR A 159 4.02 10.44 6.03
C THR A 159 4.56 9.22 5.31
N SER A 160 4.57 9.23 4.00
CA SER A 160 5.25 8.22 3.20
C SER A 160 6.76 8.42 3.26
N ILE A 161 7.49 7.35 3.55
CA ILE A 161 8.95 7.39 3.64
C ILE A 161 9.51 6.81 2.34
N PRO A 162 10.21 7.61 1.51
CA PRO A 162 10.81 7.12 0.30
C PRO A 162 11.89 6.07 0.59
N LEU A 163 12.05 5.11 -0.32
CA LEU A 163 13.07 4.06 -0.18
C LEU A 163 14.49 4.63 -0.05
N THR A 164 14.76 5.81 -0.59
CA THR A 164 16.05 6.50 -0.43
C THR A 164 16.41 6.76 1.03
N GLN A 165 15.40 7.11 1.85
CA GLN A 165 15.56 7.45 3.27
C GLN A 165 15.33 6.26 4.22
N LEU A 166 14.79 5.13 3.71
CA LEU A 166 14.34 4.00 4.50
C LEU A 166 15.44 2.93 4.63
N TYR A 167 15.75 2.55 5.87
CA TYR A 167 16.59 1.41 6.20
C TYR A 167 15.85 0.53 7.20
N VAL A 168 15.87 -0.77 6.99
CA VAL A 168 15.14 -1.73 7.83
C VAL A 168 16.07 -2.86 8.28
N ASP A 169 15.81 -3.35 9.47
CA ASP A 169 16.47 -4.53 10.04
C ASP A 169 15.40 -5.53 10.49
N VAL A 170 15.73 -6.81 10.46
CA VAL A 170 14.82 -7.89 10.85
C VAL A 170 15.22 -8.48 12.20
N GLY A 171 14.23 -8.81 12.99
CA GLY A 171 14.39 -9.51 14.24
C GLY A 171 14.52 -11.03 14.08
N PRO A 172 14.56 -11.76 15.20
CA PRO A 172 14.71 -13.21 15.21
C PRO A 172 13.56 -13.94 14.51
N ASP A 173 12.37 -13.31 14.41
CA ASP A 173 11.17 -13.88 13.79
C ASP A 173 11.05 -13.53 12.29
N ASP A 174 12.13 -13.03 11.66
CA ASP A 174 12.12 -12.53 10.27
C ASP A 174 11.11 -11.38 10.00
N ARG A 175 10.56 -10.78 11.04
CA ARG A 175 9.76 -9.56 10.98
C ARG A 175 10.65 -8.34 11.07
N ILE A 176 10.23 -7.25 10.44
CA ILE A 176 10.93 -5.97 10.58
C ILE A 176 10.72 -5.48 12.00
N ASP A 177 11.77 -5.45 12.80
CA ASP A 177 11.77 -5.04 14.21
C ASP A 177 12.43 -3.70 14.44
N ALA A 178 13.25 -3.24 13.49
CA ALA A 178 13.85 -1.92 13.52
C ALA A 178 13.71 -1.21 12.16
N VAL A 179 13.35 0.06 12.25
CA VAL A 179 13.22 0.96 11.09
C VAL A 179 14.06 2.20 11.38
N PHE A 180 14.87 2.59 10.40
CA PHE A 180 15.68 3.80 10.45
C PHE A 180 15.30 4.68 9.26
N ARG A 181 15.02 5.96 9.54
CA ARG A 181 14.81 6.99 8.53
C ARG A 181 15.95 8.00 8.57
N GLU A 182 16.77 8.02 7.53
CA GLU A 182 17.82 9.02 7.37
C GLU A 182 17.23 10.25 6.65
N ARG A 183 17.35 11.42 7.27
CA ARG A 183 16.92 12.69 6.68
C ARG A 183 17.80 13.84 7.09
N THR A 184 17.85 14.87 6.26
CA THR A 184 18.60 16.11 6.54
C THR A 184 17.61 17.20 6.94
N LEU A 185 17.80 17.78 8.12
CA LEU A 185 16.99 18.89 8.62
C LEU A 185 17.88 20.07 9.00
N ARG A 186 17.39 21.28 8.81
CA ARG A 186 18.04 22.48 9.37
C ARG A 186 17.90 22.50 10.90
N ALA A 187 18.90 22.99 11.60
CA ALA A 187 18.94 23.03 13.05
C ALA A 187 17.70 23.70 13.65
N SER A 188 17.21 24.80 13.05
CA SER A 188 16.00 25.51 13.45
C SER A 188 14.74 24.65 13.40
N LYS A 189 14.64 23.72 12.45
CA LYS A 189 13.48 22.84 12.24
C LYS A 189 13.49 21.62 13.16
N ILE A 190 14.65 21.23 13.72
CA ILE A 190 14.77 20.04 14.58
C ILE A 190 13.90 20.19 15.84
N LYS A 191 13.95 21.35 16.51
CA LYS A 191 13.16 21.61 17.72
C LYS A 191 11.65 21.63 17.43
N ILE A 192 11.25 22.07 16.24
CA ILE A 192 9.84 22.07 15.81
C ILE A 192 9.38 20.64 15.52
N ALA A 193 10.24 19.84 14.87
CA ALA A 193 9.92 18.45 14.53
C ALA A 193 9.89 17.53 15.76
N TYR A 194 10.69 17.86 16.79
CA TYR A 194 10.81 17.10 18.05
C TYR A 194 10.68 18.03 19.27
N PRO A 195 9.45 18.47 19.61
CA PRO A 195 9.24 19.45 20.71
C PRO A 195 9.75 18.98 22.07
N LYS A 196 9.66 17.67 22.33
CA LYS A 196 10.13 17.03 23.58
C LYS A 196 11.64 16.73 23.56
N GLY A 197 12.32 16.99 22.43
CA GLY A 197 13.74 16.70 22.25
C GLY A 197 14.64 17.81 22.80
N SER A 198 15.90 17.48 23.08
CA SER A 198 16.94 18.41 23.49
C SER A 198 17.94 18.64 22.35
N LEU A 199 18.23 19.90 22.04
CA LEU A 199 19.32 20.23 21.12
C LEU A 199 20.66 20.15 21.87
N PRO A 200 21.66 19.44 21.31
CA PRO A 200 23.01 19.49 21.82
C PRO A 200 23.54 20.92 21.93
N ALA A 201 24.37 21.19 22.95
CA ALA A 201 24.89 22.53 23.24
C ALA A 201 25.67 23.12 22.05
N SER A 202 26.38 22.28 21.28
CA SER A 202 27.09 22.67 20.05
C SER A 202 26.17 23.30 19.02
N ILE A 203 25.05 22.64 18.74
CA ILE A 203 24.06 23.07 17.74
C ILE A 203 23.27 24.29 18.24
N ALA A 204 22.92 24.30 19.53
CA ALA A 204 22.24 25.45 20.14
C ALA A 204 23.10 26.72 20.07
N THR A 205 24.42 26.62 20.26
CA THR A 205 25.37 27.72 20.14
C THR A 205 25.49 28.20 18.69
N ASP A 206 25.63 27.27 17.72
CA ASP A 206 25.68 27.62 16.30
C ASP A 206 24.41 28.33 15.83
N LEU A 207 23.25 27.86 16.29
CA LEU A 207 21.96 28.49 15.99
C LEU A 207 21.86 29.90 16.59
N SER A 208 22.38 30.12 17.83
CA SER A 208 22.42 31.45 18.45
C SER A 208 23.35 32.43 17.73
N LEU A 209 24.36 31.91 17.03
CA LEU A 209 25.29 32.68 16.18
C LEU A 209 24.73 32.91 14.75
N GLY A 210 23.49 32.49 14.49
CA GLY A 210 22.84 32.65 13.17
C GLY A 210 23.27 31.61 12.12
N LYS A 211 23.98 30.57 12.52
CA LYS A 211 24.34 29.45 11.65
C LYS A 211 23.26 28.39 11.70
N ASP A 212 22.40 28.34 10.65
CA ASP A 212 21.36 27.33 10.51
C ASP A 212 21.80 26.23 9.53
N GLU A 213 22.73 25.40 10.01
CA GLU A 213 23.28 24.31 9.20
C GLU A 213 22.30 23.14 9.04
N ALA A 214 22.40 22.46 7.90
CA ALA A 214 21.64 21.24 7.63
C ALA A 214 22.34 20.04 8.30
N ILE A 215 21.63 19.36 9.21
CA ILE A 215 22.16 18.26 9.99
C ILE A 215 21.52 16.96 9.51
N LYS A 216 22.35 15.96 9.32
CA LYS A 216 21.92 14.62 8.95
C LYS A 216 21.49 13.86 10.21
N LEU A 217 20.23 13.45 10.26
CA LEU A 217 19.61 12.79 11.40
C LEU A 217 19.10 11.42 11.00
N VAL A 218 19.18 10.49 11.95
CA VAL A 218 18.54 9.18 11.85
C VAL A 218 17.44 9.10 12.90
N ASP A 219 16.19 9.01 12.44
CA ASP A 219 15.00 8.72 13.26
C ASP A 219 14.78 7.21 13.22
N CYS A 220 15.01 6.54 14.32
CA CYS A 220 14.89 5.10 14.38
C CYS A 220 13.86 4.66 15.42
N THR A 221 13.21 3.53 15.11
CA THR A 221 12.38 2.81 16.08
C THR A 221 12.79 1.35 16.07
N TYR A 222 12.97 0.77 17.25
CA TYR A 222 13.32 -0.63 17.39
C TYR A 222 12.57 -1.29 18.54
N ARG A 223 12.28 -2.58 18.36
CA ARG A 223 11.57 -3.40 19.35
C ARG A 223 12.49 -3.86 20.47
N VAL A 224 11.93 -3.87 21.68
CA VAL A 224 12.57 -4.44 22.87
C VAL A 224 11.87 -5.74 23.22
N TYR A 225 12.62 -6.83 23.23
CA TYR A 225 12.08 -8.18 23.47
C TYR A 225 12.01 -8.58 24.94
N GLU A 226 12.69 -7.83 25.81
CA GLU A 226 12.74 -8.11 27.26
C GLU A 226 11.44 -7.76 27.99
N SER A 227 10.58 -6.96 27.37
CA SER A 227 9.29 -6.56 27.93
C SER A 227 8.21 -7.59 27.59
N PRO A 228 7.32 -7.96 28.54
CA PRO A 228 6.19 -8.85 28.28
C PRO A 228 5.17 -8.21 27.32
N GLU A 229 5.08 -6.87 27.30
CA GLU A 229 4.25 -6.11 26.37
C GLU A 229 5.07 -5.68 25.17
N GLU A 230 4.38 -5.50 24.04
CA GLU A 230 4.98 -4.97 22.82
C GLU A 230 5.52 -3.57 23.08
N THR A 231 6.86 -3.43 23.10
CA THR A 231 7.55 -2.21 23.48
C THR A 231 8.52 -1.78 22.40
N TYR A 232 8.46 -0.51 22.03
CA TYR A 232 9.37 0.11 21.07
C TYR A 232 10.04 1.34 21.69
N PHE A 233 11.32 1.53 21.38
CA PHE A 233 12.01 2.80 21.58
C PHE A 233 12.10 3.55 20.25
N ARG A 234 11.76 4.83 20.29
CA ARG A 234 12.04 5.77 19.21
C ARG A 234 13.16 6.69 19.64
N VAL A 235 14.23 6.72 18.85
CA VAL A 235 15.41 7.52 19.12
C VAL A 235 15.80 8.30 17.87
N VAL A 236 16.05 9.60 18.01
CA VAL A 236 16.58 10.44 16.95
C VAL A 236 17.99 10.85 17.32
N PHE A 237 18.94 10.54 16.46
CA PHE A 237 20.36 10.78 16.76
C PHE A 237 21.13 11.23 15.51
N ASP A 238 22.27 11.88 15.74
CA ASP A 238 23.25 12.16 14.70
C ASP A 238 24.19 10.94 14.55
N PRO A 239 24.23 10.28 13.40
CA PRO A 239 25.10 9.11 13.21
C PRO A 239 26.59 9.43 13.20
N LEU A 240 26.97 10.68 12.92
CA LEU A 240 28.37 11.14 12.88
C LEU A 240 28.87 11.59 14.24
N LYS A 241 28.11 12.47 14.90
CA LYS A 241 28.48 12.99 16.23
C LYS A 241 28.10 12.06 17.38
N LYS A 242 27.25 11.05 17.12
CA LYS A 242 26.73 10.10 18.12
C LYS A 242 25.98 10.79 19.25
N GLU A 243 25.26 11.86 18.95
CA GLU A 243 24.45 12.64 19.89
C GLU A 243 22.97 12.32 19.72
N ILE A 244 22.26 12.10 20.84
CA ILE A 244 20.82 11.83 20.84
C ILE A 244 20.07 13.15 20.98
N PHE A 245 19.13 13.42 20.08
CA PHE A 245 18.25 14.59 20.09
C PHE A 245 16.91 14.32 20.75
N TYR A 246 16.39 13.11 20.61
CA TYR A 246 15.07 12.72 21.08
C TYR A 246 15.05 11.24 21.43
N GLN A 247 14.34 10.92 22.49
CA GLN A 247 14.13 9.54 22.91
C GLN A 247 12.75 9.42 23.55
N GLU A 248 11.98 8.41 23.14
CA GLU A 248 10.67 8.12 23.72
C GLU A 248 10.41 6.61 23.71
N LYS A 249 9.76 6.13 24.77
CA LYS A 249 9.35 4.72 24.89
C LYS A 249 7.86 4.62 24.61
N TYR A 250 7.49 3.71 23.73
CA TYR A 250 6.11 3.37 23.42
C TYR A 250 5.81 1.94 23.84
N THR A 251 4.71 1.73 24.56
CA THR A 251 4.28 0.41 25.05
C THR A 251 2.85 0.14 24.62
N GLY A 252 2.56 -1.14 24.33
CA GLY A 252 1.25 -1.61 23.95
C GLY A 252 1.09 -1.89 22.44
N VAL A 253 -0.02 -2.48 22.11
CA VAL A 253 -0.34 -2.89 20.72
C VAL A 253 -0.52 -1.64 19.85
N GLY A 254 0.17 -1.59 18.69
CA GLY A 254 0.12 -0.45 17.80
C GLY A 254 1.02 0.72 18.21
N SER A 255 1.92 0.51 19.15
CA SER A 255 2.83 1.55 19.65
C SER A 255 3.91 1.97 18.64
N ASN A 256 4.24 1.14 17.64
CA ASN A 256 5.23 1.47 16.61
C ASN A 256 4.74 2.60 15.68
N PRO A 257 5.45 3.75 15.59
CA PRO A 257 5.10 4.83 14.68
C PRO A 257 5.43 4.55 13.21
N PHE A 258 6.27 3.56 12.91
CA PHE A 258 6.61 3.16 11.56
C PHE A 258 5.87 1.88 11.19
N VAL A 259 5.29 1.88 10.00
CA VAL A 259 4.61 0.73 9.40
C VAL A 259 5.33 0.38 8.11
N PRO A 260 6.40 -0.44 8.16
CA PRO A 260 7.05 -0.97 6.98
C PRO A 260 6.25 -2.17 6.44
N PHE A 261 6.07 -2.23 5.13
CA PHE A 261 5.37 -3.32 4.47
C PHE A 261 5.99 -3.67 3.13
N ARG A 262 5.84 -4.92 2.72
CA ARG A 262 6.48 -5.51 1.56
C ARG A 262 5.47 -6.18 0.65
N TRP A 263 5.70 -6.09 -0.66
CA TRP A 263 4.88 -6.81 -1.64
C TRP A 263 5.10 -8.32 -1.58
N SER A 264 6.34 -8.74 -1.81
CA SER A 264 6.74 -10.15 -1.74
C SER A 264 8.09 -10.24 -1.04
N LYS A 265 8.31 -11.29 -0.26
CA LYS A 265 9.58 -11.53 0.44
C LYS A 265 10.11 -12.90 0.03
N ALA A 266 11.34 -12.96 -0.45
CA ALA A 266 12.07 -14.21 -0.54
C ALA A 266 12.66 -14.56 0.83
N SER A 267 12.82 -15.86 1.10
CA SER A 267 13.43 -16.32 2.35
C SER A 267 14.85 -15.81 2.50
N GLY A 268 15.19 -15.25 3.66
CA GLY A 268 16.51 -14.67 3.94
C GLY A 268 16.72 -13.23 3.42
N GLU A 269 15.75 -12.65 2.70
CA GLU A 269 15.83 -11.25 2.25
C GLU A 269 15.12 -10.32 3.23
N VAL A 270 15.69 -9.14 3.45
CA VAL A 270 15.14 -8.10 4.33
C VAL A 270 14.12 -7.25 3.58
N TYR A 271 14.51 -6.78 2.37
CA TYR A 271 13.66 -5.99 1.50
C TYR A 271 12.75 -6.87 0.65
N GLY A 272 11.57 -6.36 0.32
CA GLY A 272 10.63 -7.02 -0.57
C GLY A 272 10.99 -6.86 -2.04
N ARG A 273 10.45 -7.77 -2.87
CA ARG A 273 10.50 -7.69 -4.33
C ARG A 273 9.14 -7.33 -4.87
N GLY A 274 9.09 -6.27 -5.66
CA GLY A 274 7.85 -5.77 -6.25
C GLY A 274 7.62 -6.27 -7.67
N PRO A 275 6.42 -6.07 -8.20
CA PRO A 275 6.07 -6.43 -9.57
C PRO A 275 6.92 -5.70 -10.61
N LEU A 276 7.34 -4.46 -10.33
CA LEU A 276 8.20 -3.70 -11.22
C LEU A 276 9.59 -4.31 -11.35
N MET A 277 10.20 -4.79 -10.25
CA MET A 277 11.50 -5.50 -10.33
C MET A 277 11.44 -6.72 -11.25
N ASN A 278 10.32 -7.44 -11.23
CA ASN A 278 10.13 -8.59 -12.11
C ASN A 278 9.94 -8.18 -13.57
N ALA A 279 9.34 -7.01 -13.82
CA ALA A 279 9.13 -6.45 -15.15
C ALA A 279 10.39 -5.77 -15.74
N MET A 280 11.39 -5.42 -14.92
CA MET A 280 12.55 -4.63 -15.35
C MET A 280 13.29 -5.16 -16.59
N PRO A 281 13.50 -6.47 -16.78
CA PRO A 281 14.12 -6.96 -18.02
C PRO A 281 13.30 -6.59 -19.27
N ALA A 282 11.97 -6.71 -19.20
CA ALA A 282 11.07 -6.33 -20.29
C ALA A 282 11.04 -4.81 -20.49
N VAL A 283 11.03 -4.02 -19.40
CA VAL A 283 11.08 -2.56 -19.45
C VAL A 283 12.34 -2.07 -20.16
N LYS A 284 13.52 -2.57 -19.78
CA LYS A 284 14.78 -2.19 -20.39
C LYS A 284 14.85 -2.55 -21.86
N THR A 285 14.40 -3.77 -22.21
CA THR A 285 14.40 -4.20 -23.61
C THR A 285 13.42 -3.35 -24.43
N CYS A 286 12.22 -3.07 -23.92
CA CYS A 286 11.25 -2.21 -24.56
C CYS A 286 11.83 -0.80 -24.80
N ASN A 287 12.43 -0.21 -23.78
CA ASN A 287 13.04 1.11 -23.86
C ASN A 287 14.17 1.15 -24.90
N LEU A 288 15.04 0.12 -24.93
CA LEU A 288 16.12 0.00 -25.91
C LEU A 288 15.57 -0.15 -27.35
N VAL A 289 14.53 -0.96 -27.54
CA VAL A 289 13.94 -1.14 -28.88
C VAL A 289 13.33 0.16 -29.38
N VAL A 290 12.62 0.91 -28.53
CA VAL A 290 12.07 2.22 -28.90
C VAL A 290 13.19 3.20 -29.23
N GLN A 291 14.28 3.25 -28.45
CA GLN A 291 15.45 4.07 -28.73
C GLN A 291 16.03 3.76 -30.10
N LEU A 292 16.26 2.47 -30.42
CA LEU A 292 16.79 2.04 -31.70
C LEU A 292 15.86 2.38 -32.88
N ILE A 293 14.54 2.32 -32.67
CA ILE A 293 13.56 2.73 -33.67
C ILE A 293 13.67 4.23 -33.94
N LEU A 294 13.78 5.05 -32.89
CA LEU A 294 13.91 6.50 -33.01
C LEU A 294 15.23 6.89 -33.68
N GLU A 295 16.35 6.26 -33.32
CA GLU A 295 17.64 6.44 -33.97
C GLU A 295 17.60 6.07 -35.46
N ASN A 296 16.97 4.94 -35.78
CA ASN A 296 16.80 4.50 -37.16
C ASN A 296 15.87 5.43 -37.95
N ALA A 297 14.80 5.92 -37.34
CA ALA A 297 13.93 6.93 -37.92
C ALA A 297 14.68 8.26 -38.17
N GLN A 298 15.54 8.67 -37.25
CA GLN A 298 16.38 9.85 -37.41
C GLN A 298 17.35 9.68 -38.58
N MET A 299 18.02 8.50 -38.72
CA MET A 299 18.86 8.20 -39.86
C MET A 299 18.07 8.19 -41.18
N ALA A 300 16.84 7.65 -41.19
CA ALA A 300 16.01 7.61 -42.37
C ALA A 300 15.55 9.03 -42.80
N ILE A 301 15.28 9.92 -41.83
CA ILE A 301 14.88 11.32 -42.09
C ILE A 301 16.10 12.16 -42.52
N SER A 302 17.23 12.01 -41.82
CA SER A 302 18.47 12.77 -42.11
C SER A 302 19.11 12.36 -43.44
N GLY A 303 18.88 11.10 -43.85
CA GLY A 303 19.49 10.48 -45.02
C GLY A 303 21.00 10.16 -44.79
N LEU A 304 21.35 8.91 -44.99
CA LEU A 304 22.76 8.53 -45.13
C LEU A 304 23.07 8.42 -46.59
N TYR A 305 24.11 9.13 -47.04
CA TYR A 305 24.52 9.15 -48.43
C TYR A 305 25.91 8.58 -48.55
N THR A 306 26.10 7.69 -49.49
CA THR A 306 27.42 7.27 -49.94
C THR A 306 27.86 8.10 -51.13
N ILE A 307 29.08 8.49 -51.15
CA ILE A 307 29.71 9.22 -52.23
C ILE A 307 30.95 8.45 -52.69
N GLU A 308 31.16 8.40 -54.00
CA GLU A 308 32.45 7.92 -54.56
C GLU A 308 33.47 9.03 -54.47
N ASP A 309 34.65 8.74 -53.92
CA ASP A 309 35.77 9.69 -53.87
C ASP A 309 36.41 9.79 -55.26
N ASP A 310 35.81 10.64 -56.09
CA ASP A 310 36.29 10.94 -57.44
C ASP A 310 37.12 12.23 -57.51
N GLY A 311 37.44 12.84 -56.35
CA GLY A 311 38.19 14.08 -56.24
C GLY A 311 37.46 15.33 -56.72
N VAL A 312 36.18 15.22 -57.15
CA VAL A 312 35.38 16.34 -57.63
C VAL A 312 34.50 16.92 -56.51
N ILE A 313 34.06 16.06 -55.63
CA ILE A 313 33.14 16.45 -54.54
C ILE A 313 33.93 16.54 -53.21
N ASN A 314 34.00 17.75 -52.66
CA ASN A 314 34.61 17.94 -51.36
C ASN A 314 33.54 17.72 -50.26
N VAL A 315 33.65 16.65 -49.49
CA VAL A 315 32.72 16.23 -48.44
C VAL A 315 32.59 17.28 -47.35
N ASP A 316 33.67 18.02 -47.05
CA ASP A 316 33.68 19.00 -45.96
C ASP A 316 32.91 20.29 -46.28
N THR A 317 32.60 20.54 -47.58
CA THR A 317 31.91 21.77 -48.01
C THR A 317 30.47 21.57 -48.45
N ILE A 318 30.01 20.34 -48.54
CA ILE A 318 28.61 20.05 -48.94
C ILE A 318 27.66 20.26 -47.79
N GLN A 319 26.75 21.25 -47.93
CA GLN A 319 25.60 21.39 -47.06
C GLN A 319 24.37 20.77 -47.74
N LEU A 320 23.83 19.68 -47.17
CA LEU A 320 22.63 19.02 -47.64
C LEU A 320 21.39 19.81 -47.18
N VAL A 321 21.11 20.92 -47.90
CA VAL A 321 19.91 21.77 -47.69
C VAL A 321 18.96 21.53 -48.87
N PRO A 322 17.63 21.50 -48.68
CA PRO A 322 16.69 21.40 -49.78
C PRO A 322 16.95 22.45 -50.88
N GLY A 323 17.15 22.01 -52.11
CA GLY A 323 17.46 22.87 -53.26
C GLY A 323 18.95 23.08 -53.60
N THR A 324 19.85 22.44 -52.87
CA THR A 324 21.30 22.48 -53.18
C THR A 324 21.60 21.68 -54.45
N LEU A 325 22.25 22.34 -55.41
CA LEU A 325 22.78 21.70 -56.63
C LEU A 325 24.18 21.12 -56.37
N ILE A 326 24.31 19.83 -56.45
CA ILE A 326 25.60 19.12 -56.22
C ILE A 326 26.19 18.73 -57.57
N PRO A 327 27.37 19.24 -57.93
CA PRO A 327 28.02 18.85 -59.16
C PRO A 327 28.54 17.42 -59.10
N ILE A 328 28.23 16.62 -60.11
CA ILE A 328 28.73 15.22 -60.24
C ILE A 328 29.60 15.11 -61.49
N SER A 329 30.64 14.26 -61.43
CA SER A 329 31.49 13.96 -62.57
C SER A 329 30.78 13.07 -63.59
N PRO A 330 31.02 13.21 -64.89
CA PRO A 330 30.50 12.27 -65.87
C PRO A 330 31.01 10.84 -65.61
N GLY A 331 30.07 9.94 -65.27
CA GLY A 331 30.38 8.55 -64.91
C GLY A 331 30.31 8.22 -63.41
N SER A 332 30.30 9.22 -62.53
CA SER A 332 30.08 9.04 -61.11
C SER A 332 28.60 8.66 -60.85
N GLN A 333 28.37 7.77 -59.88
CA GLN A 333 27.01 7.40 -59.49
C GLN A 333 26.37 8.46 -58.56
N GLY A 334 27.10 9.54 -58.21
CA GLY A 334 26.63 10.61 -57.34
C GLY A 334 26.32 10.15 -55.91
N LEU A 335 25.53 10.94 -55.23
CA LEU A 335 25.05 10.63 -53.88
C LEU A 335 24.00 9.51 -53.93
N ARG A 336 24.30 8.38 -53.29
CA ARG A 336 23.35 7.29 -53.14
C ARG A 336 22.82 7.27 -51.71
N ASN A 337 21.52 7.28 -51.60
CA ASN A 337 20.86 7.09 -50.30
C ASN A 337 21.05 5.64 -49.84
N VAL A 338 21.62 5.46 -48.66
CA VAL A 338 21.70 4.17 -47.97
C VAL A 338 20.41 4.01 -47.20
N THR A 339 19.47 3.30 -47.78
CA THR A 339 18.23 2.94 -47.10
C THR A 339 18.56 2.03 -45.92
N ALA A 340 18.28 2.46 -44.71
CA ALA A 340 18.36 1.61 -43.52
C ALA A 340 17.37 0.43 -43.68
N ALA A 341 17.90 -0.79 -43.79
CA ALA A 341 17.11 -2.00 -43.91
C ALA A 341 16.54 -2.41 -42.54
N GLY A 342 15.65 -1.61 -42.00
CA GLY A 342 14.94 -1.91 -40.74
C GLY A 342 13.59 -2.56 -41.04
N ASN A 343 13.29 -3.71 -40.46
CA ASN A 343 11.97 -4.33 -40.52
C ASN A 343 11.11 -3.79 -39.39
N PHE A 344 10.46 -2.65 -39.62
CA PHE A 344 9.64 -1.93 -38.62
C PHE A 344 8.45 -2.76 -38.11
N ASP A 345 7.86 -3.62 -38.96
CA ASP A 345 6.68 -4.42 -38.60
C ASP A 345 7.00 -5.43 -37.49
N VAL A 346 8.15 -6.10 -37.59
CA VAL A 346 8.63 -7.05 -36.56
C VAL A 346 8.93 -6.33 -35.24
N SER A 347 9.55 -5.17 -35.33
CA SER A 347 9.85 -4.36 -34.14
C SER A 347 8.57 -3.89 -33.42
N GLN A 348 7.54 -3.50 -34.17
CA GLN A 348 6.26 -3.07 -33.61
C GLN A 348 5.48 -4.22 -32.96
N MET A 349 5.54 -5.42 -33.54
CA MET A 349 4.95 -6.63 -32.94
C MET A 349 5.62 -6.97 -31.61
N ILE A 350 6.95 -6.98 -31.57
CA ILE A 350 7.74 -7.24 -30.35
C ILE A 350 7.43 -6.19 -29.26
N LEU A 351 7.36 -4.91 -29.63
CA LEU A 351 7.02 -3.83 -28.69
C LEU A 351 5.63 -4.03 -28.08
N THR A 352 4.65 -4.40 -28.90
CA THR A 352 3.28 -4.63 -28.42
C THR A 352 3.25 -5.75 -27.39
N ASP A 353 3.93 -6.87 -27.67
CA ASP A 353 4.02 -8.00 -26.75
C ASP A 353 4.77 -7.62 -25.46
N MET A 354 5.86 -6.88 -25.56
CA MET A 354 6.60 -6.44 -24.38
C MET A 354 5.79 -5.48 -23.50
N ARG A 355 5.10 -4.51 -24.10
CA ARG A 355 4.20 -3.59 -23.40
C ARG A 355 3.07 -4.34 -22.68
N MET A 356 2.48 -5.35 -23.35
CA MET A 356 1.49 -6.22 -22.70
C MET A 356 2.09 -6.99 -21.52
N ASN A 357 3.30 -7.52 -21.66
CA ASN A 357 3.98 -8.22 -20.58
C ASN A 357 4.29 -7.29 -19.38
N ILE A 358 4.72 -6.06 -19.64
CA ILE A 358 4.93 -5.04 -18.58
C ILE A 358 3.61 -4.74 -17.87
N LYS A 359 2.54 -4.48 -18.63
CA LYS A 359 1.20 -4.22 -18.06
C LYS A 359 0.69 -5.41 -17.24
N LYS A 360 0.89 -6.62 -17.72
CA LYS A 360 0.50 -7.86 -17.03
C LYS A 360 1.30 -8.05 -15.73
N ALA A 361 2.61 -7.82 -15.76
CA ALA A 361 3.46 -7.90 -14.57
C ALA A 361 3.05 -6.90 -13.49
N LEU A 362 2.57 -5.70 -13.89
CA LEU A 362 2.05 -4.66 -13.01
C LEU A 362 0.55 -4.82 -12.72
N TYR A 363 -0.07 -5.93 -13.09
CA TYR A 363 -1.51 -6.21 -12.90
C TYR A 363 -2.46 -5.21 -13.59
N ASN A 364 -2.00 -4.55 -14.66
CA ASN A 364 -2.75 -3.48 -15.33
C ASN A 364 -3.66 -3.95 -16.48
N ASP A 365 -3.54 -5.18 -16.93
CA ASP A 365 -4.34 -5.77 -18.02
C ASP A 365 -5.74 -6.21 -17.56
N MET A 366 -5.97 -6.33 -16.26
CA MET A 366 -7.18 -6.94 -15.71
C MET A 366 -8.39 -6.02 -15.57
N LEU A 367 -8.18 -4.72 -15.52
CA LEU A 367 -9.26 -3.72 -15.34
C LEU A 367 -9.49 -2.92 -16.63
N GLY A 368 -10.02 -3.60 -17.65
CA GLY A 368 -10.69 -2.96 -18.76
C GLY A 368 -9.88 -2.08 -19.71
N ASN A 369 -9.85 -2.46 -20.98
CA ASN A 369 -9.49 -1.54 -22.06
C ASN A 369 -10.61 -0.47 -22.15
N PRO A 370 -10.30 0.85 -22.11
CA PRO A 370 -11.31 1.90 -22.22
C PRO A 370 -12.11 1.88 -23.54
N ASP A 371 -11.62 1.17 -24.55
CA ASP A 371 -12.24 1.04 -25.88
C ASP A 371 -13.30 -0.07 -25.98
N ARG A 372 -13.63 -0.77 -24.91
CA ARG A 372 -14.69 -1.81 -24.91
C ARG A 372 -15.97 -1.30 -24.27
N THR A 373 -17.08 -1.83 -24.74
CA THR A 373 -18.46 -1.64 -24.24
C THR A 373 -18.52 -1.53 -22.72
N PRO A 374 -19.39 -0.67 -22.14
CA PRO A 374 -19.52 -0.56 -20.68
C PRO A 374 -19.69 -1.93 -20.04
N MET A 375 -18.83 -2.25 -19.09
CA MET A 375 -18.84 -3.56 -18.40
C MET A 375 -20.04 -3.66 -17.47
N SER A 376 -20.62 -4.83 -17.38
CA SER A 376 -21.64 -5.11 -16.38
C SER A 376 -21.04 -5.12 -14.97
N ALA A 377 -21.83 -4.79 -13.94
CA ALA A 377 -21.39 -4.84 -12.55
C ALA A 377 -20.83 -6.24 -12.20
N THR A 378 -21.42 -7.30 -12.73
CA THR A 378 -20.98 -8.70 -12.54
C THR A 378 -19.59 -8.93 -13.15
N GLU A 379 -19.29 -8.36 -14.31
CA GLU A 379 -17.98 -8.50 -14.95
C GLU A 379 -16.88 -7.80 -14.15
N VAL A 380 -17.18 -6.60 -13.61
CA VAL A 380 -16.26 -5.88 -12.70
C VAL A 380 -15.98 -6.71 -11.45
N GLN A 381 -17.00 -7.30 -10.84
CA GLN A 381 -16.85 -8.17 -9.67
C GLN A 381 -16.00 -9.42 -9.98
N GLN A 382 -16.23 -10.08 -11.11
CA GLN A 382 -15.43 -11.24 -11.51
C GLN A 382 -13.96 -10.89 -11.71
N ARG A 383 -13.67 -9.75 -12.34
CA ARG A 383 -12.29 -9.29 -12.54
C ARG A 383 -11.61 -8.92 -11.22
N MET A 384 -12.32 -8.30 -10.28
CA MET A 384 -11.80 -8.06 -8.94
C MET A 384 -11.51 -9.36 -8.20
N ALA A 385 -12.36 -10.39 -8.35
CA ALA A 385 -12.10 -11.71 -7.79
C ALA A 385 -10.89 -12.39 -8.43
N ASP A 386 -10.68 -12.24 -9.73
CA ASP A 386 -9.50 -12.78 -10.42
C ASP A 386 -8.21 -12.06 -10.00
N LEU A 387 -8.24 -10.73 -9.89
CA LEU A 387 -7.15 -9.94 -9.34
C LEU A 387 -6.81 -10.39 -7.92
N SER A 388 -7.82 -10.53 -7.07
CA SER A 388 -7.69 -11.00 -5.69
C SER A 388 -7.00 -12.38 -5.58
N ARG A 389 -7.33 -13.30 -6.49
CA ARG A 389 -6.67 -14.63 -6.54
C ARG A 389 -5.20 -14.50 -6.96
N GLN A 390 -4.89 -13.67 -7.94
CA GLN A 390 -3.51 -13.52 -8.43
C GLN A 390 -2.60 -12.84 -7.41
N ILE A 391 -3.11 -11.85 -6.68
CA ILE A 391 -2.33 -11.15 -5.64
C ILE A 391 -2.53 -11.75 -4.24
N GLY A 392 -3.19 -12.91 -4.12
CA GLY A 392 -3.61 -13.47 -2.82
C GLY A 392 -2.51 -13.57 -1.77
N ALA A 393 -1.31 -14.00 -2.16
CA ALA A 393 -0.17 -14.06 -1.24
C ALA A 393 0.32 -12.66 -0.82
N ALA A 394 0.37 -11.70 -1.76
CA ALA A 394 0.73 -10.31 -1.48
C ALA A 394 -0.36 -9.62 -0.66
N PHE A 395 -1.65 -9.90 -0.95
CA PHE A 395 -2.77 -9.36 -0.19
C PHE A 395 -2.73 -9.77 1.28
N GLY A 396 -2.53 -11.07 1.58
CA GLY A 396 -2.42 -11.54 2.96
C GLY A 396 -1.25 -10.89 3.72
N ARG A 397 -0.14 -10.63 3.03
CA ARG A 397 0.99 -9.89 3.60
C ARG A 397 0.67 -8.43 3.84
N LEU A 398 0.07 -7.74 2.88
CA LEU A 398 -0.34 -6.34 3.03
C LEU A 398 -1.37 -6.16 4.16
N GLN A 399 -2.27 -7.13 4.32
CA GLN A 399 -3.18 -7.13 5.47
C GLN A 399 -2.41 -7.23 6.80
N ALA A 400 -1.41 -8.10 6.88
CA ALA A 400 -0.62 -8.32 8.09
C ALA A 400 0.39 -7.19 8.37
N GLU A 401 1.08 -6.69 7.33
CA GLU A 401 2.19 -5.73 7.48
C GLU A 401 1.74 -4.25 7.33
N MET A 402 0.58 -3.97 6.69
CA MET A 402 0.09 -2.61 6.46
C MET A 402 -1.28 -2.34 7.11
N VAL A 403 -2.33 -3.03 6.67
CA VAL A 403 -3.72 -2.73 7.08
C VAL A 403 -3.90 -2.80 8.59
N ASN A 404 -3.53 -3.94 9.18
CA ASN A 404 -3.65 -4.14 10.61
C ASN A 404 -2.75 -3.20 11.45
N PRO A 405 -1.45 -3.01 11.13
CA PRO A 405 -0.60 -2.06 11.85
C PRO A 405 -1.05 -0.60 11.74
N VAL A 406 -1.52 -0.16 10.57
CA VAL A 406 -2.05 1.21 10.39
C VAL A 406 -3.22 1.46 11.33
N LEU A 407 -4.22 0.58 11.34
CA LEU A 407 -5.38 0.73 12.21
C LEU A 407 -4.99 0.68 13.69
N ARG A 408 -4.15 -0.28 14.09
CA ARG A 408 -3.69 -0.39 15.47
C ARG A 408 -2.96 0.87 15.91
N ARG A 409 -2.15 1.47 15.03
CA ARG A 409 -1.44 2.71 15.33
C ARG A 409 -2.37 3.90 15.46
N VAL A 410 -3.35 4.04 14.57
CA VAL A 410 -4.36 5.12 14.67
C VAL A 410 -5.16 4.98 15.97
N ILE A 411 -5.62 3.79 16.28
CA ILE A 411 -6.33 3.48 17.53
C ILE A 411 -5.47 3.82 18.76
N TYR A 412 -4.19 3.45 18.75
CA TYR A 412 -3.25 3.75 19.81
C TYR A 412 -3.13 5.27 20.07
N ILE A 413 -2.99 6.06 18.99
CA ILE A 413 -2.90 7.52 19.07
C ILE A 413 -4.20 8.10 19.64
N LEU A 414 -5.36 7.72 19.11
CA LEU A 414 -6.65 8.24 19.53
C LEU A 414 -6.99 7.87 20.98
N LYS A 415 -6.61 6.66 21.42
CA LYS A 415 -6.74 6.22 22.80
C LYS A 415 -5.88 7.07 23.74
N ASN A 416 -4.62 7.31 23.37
CA ASN A 416 -3.71 8.13 24.19
C ASN A 416 -4.15 9.59 24.27
N GLN A 417 -4.81 10.11 23.22
CA GLN A 417 -5.43 11.44 23.21
C GLN A 417 -6.77 11.49 23.99
N GLY A 418 -7.25 10.34 24.49
CA GLY A 418 -8.53 10.26 25.21
C GLY A 418 -9.77 10.47 24.33
N ARG A 419 -9.64 10.37 23.00
CA ARG A 419 -10.74 10.58 22.05
C ARG A 419 -11.64 9.35 21.86
N ILE A 420 -11.09 8.18 22.05
CA ILE A 420 -11.81 6.91 22.00
C ILE A 420 -11.65 6.16 23.33
N ASN A 421 -12.73 5.60 23.78
CA ASN A 421 -12.73 4.68 24.90
C ASN A 421 -13.09 3.29 24.36
N ILE A 422 -12.08 2.41 24.31
CA ILE A 422 -12.33 1.02 23.94
C ILE A 422 -12.71 0.31 25.24
N PRO A 423 -13.87 -0.39 25.29
CA PRO A 423 -14.20 -1.23 26.44
C PRO A 423 -12.96 -2.08 26.80
N THR A 424 -12.65 -2.18 28.08
CA THR A 424 -11.44 -2.87 28.60
C THR A 424 -11.51 -4.38 28.37
N VAL A 425 -11.68 -4.74 27.15
CA VAL A 425 -11.48 -6.07 26.64
C VAL A 425 -9.98 -6.12 26.36
N ASN A 426 -9.24 -6.98 27.03
CA ASN A 426 -7.80 -7.13 26.83
C ASN A 426 -7.45 -7.02 25.35
N GLY A 427 -6.41 -6.28 24.95
CA GLY A 427 -6.09 -6.01 23.54
C GLY A 427 -5.89 -7.27 22.65
N ARG A 428 -6.02 -8.48 23.23
CA ARG A 428 -6.08 -9.77 22.56
C ARG A 428 -7.49 -10.15 22.08
N GLU A 429 -8.52 -9.51 22.59
CA GLU A 429 -9.93 -9.83 22.35
C GLU A 429 -10.54 -9.04 21.18
N ILE A 430 -9.84 -8.02 20.66
CA ILE A 430 -10.25 -7.24 19.50
C ILE A 430 -9.52 -7.75 18.25
N LYS A 431 -10.27 -8.14 17.24
CA LYS A 431 -9.75 -8.54 15.93
C LYS A 431 -10.02 -7.46 14.90
N VAL A 432 -9.09 -7.25 13.99
CA VAL A 432 -9.30 -6.43 12.80
C VAL A 432 -9.74 -7.36 11.67
N ARG A 433 -10.94 -7.14 11.15
CA ARG A 433 -11.49 -7.84 10.00
C ARG A 433 -11.37 -6.92 8.78
N SER A 434 -10.77 -7.39 7.69
CA SER A 434 -10.72 -6.61 6.46
C SER A 434 -12.07 -6.65 5.75
N SER A 435 -12.63 -5.49 5.43
CA SER A 435 -13.84 -5.27 4.65
C SER A 435 -13.57 -4.54 3.32
N SER A 436 -12.29 -4.50 2.89
CA SER A 436 -11.91 -3.90 1.61
C SER A 436 -12.60 -4.58 0.43
N PRO A 437 -12.81 -3.88 -0.71
CA PRO A 437 -13.39 -4.48 -1.92
C PRO A 437 -12.68 -5.75 -2.35
N LEU A 438 -11.37 -5.81 -2.18
CA LEU A 438 -10.56 -6.98 -2.49
C LEU A 438 -10.84 -8.16 -1.52
N ALA A 439 -11.02 -7.88 -0.23
CA ALA A 439 -11.41 -8.89 0.76
C ALA A 439 -12.83 -9.41 0.51
N GLN A 440 -13.76 -8.51 0.19
CA GLN A 440 -15.13 -8.87 -0.16
C GLN A 440 -15.20 -9.76 -1.42
N ALA A 441 -14.38 -9.45 -2.43
CA ALA A 441 -14.30 -10.28 -3.64
C ALA A 441 -13.80 -11.72 -3.35
N GLN A 442 -12.89 -11.90 -2.39
CA GLN A 442 -12.50 -13.24 -1.93
C GLN A 442 -13.63 -13.96 -1.18
N GLN A 443 -14.40 -13.24 -0.37
CA GLN A 443 -15.49 -13.81 0.42
C GLN A 443 -16.73 -14.18 -0.41
N GLN A 444 -16.94 -13.53 -1.56
CA GLN A 444 -18.06 -13.84 -2.47
C GLN A 444 -18.05 -15.30 -2.94
N GLN A 445 -16.90 -15.92 -3.07
CA GLN A 445 -16.84 -17.35 -3.43
C GLN A 445 -17.46 -18.26 -2.38
N ASP A 446 -17.29 -17.91 -1.11
CA ASP A 446 -17.88 -18.67 0.00
C ASP A 446 -19.41 -18.54 -0.03
N ILE A 447 -19.92 -17.33 -0.35
CA ILE A 447 -21.35 -17.06 -0.47
C ILE A 447 -21.94 -17.86 -1.62
N VAL A 448 -21.34 -17.79 -2.81
CA VAL A 448 -21.78 -18.54 -4.00
C VAL A 448 -21.74 -20.05 -3.75
N ALA A 449 -20.72 -20.54 -3.04
CA ALA A 449 -20.63 -21.96 -2.68
C ALA A 449 -21.74 -22.37 -1.72
N PHE A 450 -22.08 -21.50 -0.75
CA PHE A 450 -23.15 -21.73 0.22
C PHE A 450 -24.54 -21.69 -0.44
N ASP A 451 -24.79 -20.71 -1.29
CA ASP A 451 -26.06 -20.61 -2.04
C ASP A 451 -26.25 -21.83 -2.95
N ARG A 452 -25.20 -22.25 -3.65
CA ARG A 452 -25.22 -23.43 -4.51
C ARG A 452 -25.45 -24.72 -3.70
N PHE A 453 -24.92 -24.79 -2.48
CA PHE A 453 -25.18 -25.91 -1.58
C PHE A 453 -26.65 -25.95 -1.18
N ILE A 454 -27.23 -24.81 -0.76
CA ILE A 454 -28.66 -24.72 -0.40
C ILE A 454 -29.54 -25.11 -1.60
N GLU A 455 -29.23 -24.56 -2.77
CA GLU A 455 -29.99 -24.84 -4.01
C GLU A 455 -29.94 -26.34 -4.37
N LEU A 456 -28.77 -26.97 -4.32
CA LEU A 456 -28.61 -28.40 -4.59
C LEU A 456 -29.34 -29.28 -3.56
N VAL A 457 -29.29 -28.94 -2.29
CA VAL A 457 -29.98 -29.69 -1.23
C VAL A 457 -31.48 -29.53 -1.39
N SER A 458 -31.95 -28.30 -1.63
CA SER A 458 -33.39 -28.01 -1.84
C SER A 458 -33.93 -28.74 -3.07
N ALA A 459 -33.18 -28.73 -4.20
CA ALA A 459 -33.61 -29.36 -5.44
C ALA A 459 -33.63 -30.90 -5.37
N ARG A 460 -32.72 -31.52 -4.61
CA ARG A 460 -32.61 -32.99 -4.53
C ARG A 460 -33.45 -33.62 -3.41
N PHE A 461 -33.58 -32.93 -2.30
CA PHE A 461 -34.17 -33.49 -1.07
C PHE A 461 -35.38 -32.72 -0.56
N GLY A 462 -35.74 -31.61 -1.19
CA GLY A 462 -36.86 -30.75 -0.85
C GLY A 462 -36.51 -29.68 0.22
N PRO A 463 -37.30 -28.58 0.28
CA PRO A 463 -37.04 -27.45 1.17
C PRO A 463 -37.15 -27.79 2.66
N GLN A 464 -37.88 -28.83 3.03
CA GLN A 464 -38.04 -29.26 4.42
C GLN A 464 -36.73 -29.78 5.00
N LEU A 465 -35.91 -30.46 4.20
CA LEU A 465 -34.62 -30.99 4.66
C LEU A 465 -33.58 -29.87 4.84
N VAL A 466 -33.68 -28.80 4.08
CA VAL A 466 -32.83 -27.61 4.26
C VAL A 466 -33.02 -27.03 5.66
N ASN A 467 -34.28 -26.84 6.09
CA ASN A 467 -34.61 -26.33 7.43
C ASN A 467 -34.19 -27.29 8.58
N LEU A 468 -34.06 -28.58 8.28
CA LEU A 468 -33.62 -29.57 9.26
C LEU A 468 -32.07 -29.60 9.38
N LEU A 469 -31.36 -29.37 8.28
CA LEU A 469 -29.90 -29.43 8.22
C LEU A 469 -29.22 -28.10 8.53
N ILE A 470 -29.86 -26.98 8.18
CA ILE A 470 -29.26 -25.66 8.31
C ILE A 470 -30.00 -24.89 9.41
N LYS A 471 -29.25 -24.42 10.40
CA LYS A 471 -29.74 -23.44 11.36
C LYS A 471 -29.91 -22.10 10.65
N THR A 472 -31.17 -21.74 10.37
CA THR A 472 -31.49 -20.54 9.58
C THR A 472 -30.95 -19.25 10.21
N GLU A 473 -30.93 -19.17 11.56
CA GLU A 473 -30.37 -18.01 12.28
C GLU A 473 -28.86 -17.89 12.13
N ASP A 474 -28.13 -19.00 12.30
CA ASP A 474 -26.67 -19.03 12.13
C ASP A 474 -26.29 -18.79 10.67
N ALA A 475 -27.08 -19.28 9.72
CA ALA A 475 -26.90 -19.05 8.29
C ALA A 475 -27.13 -17.56 7.93
N ALA A 476 -28.16 -16.92 8.48
CA ALA A 476 -28.42 -15.50 8.29
C ALA A 476 -27.30 -14.64 8.89
N LYS A 477 -26.81 -14.97 10.08
CA LYS A 477 -25.64 -14.31 10.68
C LYS A 477 -24.38 -14.48 9.83
N TYR A 478 -24.14 -15.71 9.36
CA TYR A 478 -23.00 -15.99 8.48
C TYR A 478 -23.04 -15.17 7.19
N LEU A 479 -24.21 -15.10 6.54
CA LEU A 479 -24.39 -14.30 5.33
C LEU A 479 -24.25 -12.80 5.61
N SER A 480 -24.85 -12.30 6.72
CA SER A 480 -24.71 -10.88 7.09
C SER A 480 -23.25 -10.49 7.32
N ASP A 481 -22.49 -11.34 8.00
CA ASP A 481 -21.04 -11.16 8.21
C ASP A 481 -20.25 -11.12 6.89
N LYS A 482 -20.61 -12.00 5.95
CA LYS A 482 -19.96 -12.07 4.65
C LYS A 482 -20.33 -10.91 3.73
N PHE A 483 -21.56 -10.42 3.81
CA PHE A 483 -22.03 -9.24 3.06
C PHE A 483 -21.60 -7.91 3.71
N GLY A 484 -21.05 -7.94 4.93
CA GLY A 484 -20.68 -6.73 5.68
C GLY A 484 -21.91 -5.91 6.08
N VAL A 485 -23.03 -6.57 6.41
CA VAL A 485 -24.25 -5.90 6.91
C VAL A 485 -23.97 -5.37 8.32
N PRO A 486 -24.15 -4.05 8.56
CA PRO A 486 -23.95 -3.48 9.89
C PRO A 486 -24.77 -4.19 10.98
N GLU A 487 -24.14 -4.51 12.10
CA GLU A 487 -24.77 -5.20 13.25
C GLU A 487 -26.02 -4.46 13.76
N ARG A 488 -26.04 -3.12 13.70
CA ARG A 488 -27.18 -2.28 14.09
C ARG A 488 -28.47 -2.55 13.30
N LEU A 489 -28.37 -3.18 12.12
CA LEU A 489 -29.52 -3.56 11.29
C LEU A 489 -30.07 -4.95 11.67
N LEU A 490 -29.28 -5.70 12.43
CA LEU A 490 -29.68 -7.02 12.93
C LEU A 490 -30.26 -6.88 14.33
N ARG A 491 -31.32 -7.62 14.59
CA ARG A 491 -31.93 -7.64 15.93
C ARG A 491 -31.06 -8.47 16.87
N SER A 492 -30.88 -7.99 18.09
CA SER A 492 -30.21 -8.73 19.15
C SER A 492 -30.92 -10.06 19.48
N ASP A 493 -30.19 -11.00 20.06
CA ASP A 493 -30.76 -12.31 20.46
C ASP A 493 -31.93 -12.14 21.46
N GLN A 494 -31.84 -11.11 22.32
CA GLN A 494 -32.90 -10.77 23.27
C GLN A 494 -34.15 -10.22 22.57
N GLU A 495 -34.00 -9.33 21.61
CA GLU A 495 -35.15 -8.79 20.85
C GLU A 495 -35.82 -9.86 19.99
N ARG A 496 -35.03 -10.79 19.42
CA ARG A 496 -35.55 -11.93 18.66
C ARG A 496 -36.36 -12.86 19.54
N ALA A 497 -35.85 -13.21 20.74
CA ALA A 497 -36.56 -14.04 21.70
C ALA A 497 -37.86 -13.41 22.15
N GLN A 498 -37.89 -12.09 22.39
CA GLN A 498 -39.11 -11.37 22.74
C GLN A 498 -40.13 -11.36 21.61
N LEU A 499 -39.70 -11.20 20.36
CA LEU A 499 -40.59 -11.25 19.19
C LEU A 499 -41.12 -12.65 18.94
N MET A 500 -40.30 -13.69 19.11
CA MET A 500 -40.70 -15.09 19.00
C MET A 500 -41.77 -15.42 20.04
N ASN A 501 -41.59 -14.99 21.29
CA ASN A 501 -42.57 -15.17 22.34
C ASN A 501 -43.90 -14.46 22.01
N LYS A 502 -43.86 -13.22 21.52
CA LYS A 502 -45.06 -12.47 21.09
C LYS A 502 -45.77 -13.14 19.90
N LEU A 503 -45.03 -13.67 18.92
CA LEU A 503 -45.59 -14.40 17.79
C LEU A 503 -46.25 -15.72 18.24
N THR A 504 -45.63 -16.43 19.18
CA THR A 504 -46.17 -17.67 19.75
C THR A 504 -47.43 -17.42 20.54
N GLU A 505 -47.49 -16.33 21.33
CA GLU A 505 -48.70 -15.90 22.05
C GLU A 505 -49.83 -15.50 21.09
N GLN A 506 -49.55 -14.79 20.00
CA GLN A 506 -50.56 -14.43 19.00
C GLN A 506 -51.08 -15.63 18.21
N THR A 507 -50.22 -16.60 17.88
CA THR A 507 -50.63 -17.82 17.19
C THR A 507 -51.38 -18.77 18.12
N GLY A 508 -51.02 -18.82 19.39
CA GLY A 508 -51.74 -19.58 20.42
C GLY A 508 -53.15 -19.02 20.72
N ALA A 509 -53.32 -17.69 20.64
CA ALA A 509 -54.62 -17.05 20.82
C ALA A 509 -55.61 -17.29 19.66
N GLN A 510 -55.13 -17.55 18.45
CA GLN A 510 -55.97 -17.88 17.29
C GLN A 510 -56.47 -19.33 17.26
N VAL A 511 -55.82 -20.26 17.95
CA VAL A 511 -56.19 -21.68 17.97
C VAL A 511 -57.18 -22.00 19.12
N GLY A 512 -57.43 -21.04 20.02
CA GLY A 512 -58.23 -21.23 21.24
C GLY A 512 -59.72 -20.83 21.20
N SER A 513 -60.34 -20.51 20.06
CA SER A 513 -61.74 -20.20 19.94
C SER A 513 -62.54 -21.43 19.42
N PRO A 514 -63.22 -22.23 20.25
CA PRO A 514 -64.17 -23.21 19.75
C PRO A 514 -65.37 -22.50 19.17
N GLN A 515 -65.63 -22.61 17.89
CA GLN A 515 -66.90 -22.26 17.28
C GLN A 515 -68.02 -23.06 17.93
N ALA A 516 -68.88 -22.36 18.67
CA ALA A 516 -70.16 -22.91 19.13
C ALA A 516 -70.99 -23.23 17.90
N ALA A 517 -71.36 -24.50 17.73
CA ALA A 517 -72.30 -24.96 16.73
C ALA A 517 -73.67 -24.37 16.97
N PRO A 518 -74.40 -23.91 15.93
CA PRO A 518 -75.78 -23.48 16.11
C PRO A 518 -76.70 -24.70 16.37
N ASN A 519 -77.36 -24.64 17.47
CA ASN A 519 -78.38 -25.59 17.87
C ASN A 519 -79.62 -25.37 17.00
N THR A 520 -79.94 -26.26 16.09
CA THR A 520 -81.24 -26.33 15.41
C THR A 520 -82.08 -27.37 16.13
N GLY A 521 -82.94 -26.86 17.01
CA GLY A 521 -84.02 -27.62 17.57
C GLY A 521 -85.33 -27.29 16.88
N ALA A 522 -86.15 -28.34 16.66
CA ALA A 522 -87.49 -28.54 16.29
C ALA A 522 -87.81 -28.91 14.85
#